data_c5d72ed118150dbf9a4118d86e94f17e
#
_entry.id   c5d72ed118150dbf9a4118d86e94f17e
#
_cell.length_a   1.000
_cell.length_b   1.000
_cell.length_c   1.000
_cell.angle_alpha   90.00
_cell.angle_beta   90.00
_cell.angle_gamma   90.00
#
_symmetry.space_group_name_H-M   'P 1'
#
loop_
_entity.id
_entity.type
_entity.pdbx_description
1 polymer ?
#
loop_
_entity_poly.entity_id
_entity_poly.type
_entity_poly.pdbx_seq_one_letter_code
_entity_poly.pdbx_strand_id
1 'polypeptide(L)'
;YRKLMRFTMPSIVMLIFTSIYGVVDGLFVSNFVGKTSFAAVNLIMPVLMILGCVGFMFGTGGGALIAMSLGEGKKEKASHIFSFIVAFSAICGIVLGLLGIILIRPVAMMLGAEGKLLSDCVLYGRIILAALPFYILQFEFQCLFATAGKPKLGLYVTVAAGVTNMALD
;
A
#
# COMPACT_ATOMS: atom_id res chain seq x y z
N TYR A 1 -17.43 18.31 17.54
CA TYR A 1 -17.58 18.16 16.08
C TYR A 1 -16.46 18.88 15.32
N ARG A 2 -16.16 20.17 15.59
CA ARG A 2 -15.15 20.96 14.85
C ARG A 2 -13.72 20.41 14.98
N LYS A 3 -13.33 19.86 16.12
CA LYS A 3 -12.02 19.19 16.31
C LYS A 3 -11.94 17.87 15.53
N LEU A 4 -13.03 17.09 15.54
CA LEU A 4 -13.12 15.83 14.79
C LEU A 4 -13.02 16.08 13.28
N MET A 5 -13.81 17.01 12.75
CA MET A 5 -13.74 17.42 11.32
C MET A 5 -12.33 17.86 10.91
N ARG A 6 -11.66 18.68 11.72
CA ARG A 6 -10.30 19.14 11.43
C ARG A 6 -9.27 18.02 11.41
N PHE A 7 -9.51 16.95 12.16
CA PHE A 7 -8.66 15.74 12.19
C PHE A 7 -8.94 14.81 11.01
N THR A 8 -10.23 14.66 10.62
CA THR A 8 -10.65 13.72 9.58
C THR A 8 -10.48 14.27 8.16
N MET A 9 -10.58 15.61 7.96
CA MET A 9 -10.45 16.24 6.65
C MET A 9 -9.16 15.88 5.90
N PRO A 10 -7.96 15.88 6.50
CA PRO A 10 -6.75 15.48 5.80
C PRO A 10 -6.81 14.03 5.27
N SER A 11 -7.41 13.11 6.04
CA SER A 11 -7.56 11.72 5.62
C SER A 11 -8.55 11.57 4.46
N ILE A 12 -9.64 12.33 4.45
CA ILE A 12 -10.61 12.37 3.34
C ILE A 12 -9.94 12.90 2.07
N VAL A 13 -9.21 14.02 2.17
CA VAL A 13 -8.49 14.61 1.04
C VAL A 13 -7.45 13.62 0.49
N MET A 14 -6.74 12.91 1.36
CA MET A 14 -5.78 11.89 0.97
C MET A 14 -6.45 10.75 0.17
N LEU A 15 -7.61 10.26 0.61
CA LEU A 15 -8.35 9.20 -0.10
C LEU A 15 -8.85 9.68 -1.46
N ILE A 16 -9.40 10.89 -1.55
CA ILE A 16 -9.85 11.48 -2.81
C ILE A 16 -8.67 11.62 -3.77
N PHE A 17 -7.53 12.15 -3.30
CA PHE A 17 -6.33 12.31 -4.12
C PHE A 17 -5.80 10.97 -4.62
N THR A 18 -5.74 9.95 -3.76
CA THR A 18 -5.33 8.59 -4.13
C THR A 18 -6.26 7.98 -5.18
N SER A 19 -7.58 8.23 -5.08
CA SER A 19 -8.54 7.76 -6.07
C SER A 19 -8.35 8.46 -7.43
N ILE A 20 -8.11 9.76 -7.43
CA ILE A 20 -7.89 10.54 -8.66
C ILE A 20 -6.62 10.06 -9.36
N TYR A 21 -5.52 9.92 -8.63
CA TYR A 21 -4.27 9.49 -9.23
C TYR A 21 -4.37 8.05 -9.77
N GLY A 22 -5.08 7.15 -9.09
CA GLY A 22 -5.30 5.78 -9.59
C GLY A 22 -6.12 5.73 -10.88
N VAL A 23 -7.08 6.65 -11.08
CA VAL A 23 -7.82 6.79 -12.35
C VAL A 23 -6.90 7.31 -13.45
N VAL A 24 -6.06 8.30 -13.16
CA VAL A 24 -5.10 8.88 -14.11
C VAL A 24 -4.11 7.82 -14.58
N ASP A 25 -3.47 7.09 -13.63
CA ASP A 25 -2.56 5.99 -13.92
C ASP A 25 -3.22 4.91 -14.81
N GLY A 26 -4.46 4.50 -14.46
CA GLY A 26 -5.24 3.56 -15.28
C GLY A 26 -5.51 4.07 -16.72
N LEU A 27 -5.75 5.37 -16.89
CA LEU A 27 -5.91 5.98 -18.22
C LEU A 27 -4.62 5.96 -19.02
N PHE A 28 -3.48 6.26 -18.39
CA PHE A 28 -2.16 6.20 -19.06
C PHE A 28 -1.83 4.77 -19.49
N VAL A 29 -1.96 3.78 -18.60
CA VAL A 29 -1.72 2.38 -18.94
C VAL A 29 -2.64 1.90 -20.07
N SER A 30 -3.93 2.24 -20.02
CA SER A 30 -4.90 1.84 -21.04
C SER A 30 -4.59 2.41 -22.42
N ASN A 31 -4.14 3.67 -22.52
CA ASN A 31 -3.95 4.37 -23.79
C ASN A 31 -2.56 4.13 -24.39
N PHE A 32 -1.51 4.02 -23.57
CA PHE A 32 -0.13 3.96 -24.04
C PHE A 32 0.47 2.54 -24.05
N VAL A 33 0.05 1.68 -23.12
CA VAL A 33 0.62 0.32 -23.01
C VAL A 33 -0.23 -0.74 -23.71
N GLY A 34 -1.53 -0.50 -23.85
CA GLY A 34 -2.46 -1.34 -24.60
C GLY A 34 -3.42 -2.14 -23.72
N LYS A 35 -4.49 -2.64 -24.36
CA LYS A 35 -5.62 -3.29 -23.68
C LYS A 35 -5.24 -4.58 -22.91
N THR A 36 -4.32 -5.37 -23.45
CA THR A 36 -3.89 -6.63 -22.83
C THR A 36 -3.10 -6.37 -21.53
N SER A 37 -2.20 -5.41 -21.55
CA SER A 37 -1.41 -5.03 -20.37
C SER A 37 -2.30 -4.37 -19.29
N PHE A 38 -3.28 -3.55 -19.70
CA PHE A 38 -4.29 -3.01 -18.78
C PHE A 38 -5.13 -4.12 -18.13
N ALA A 39 -5.52 -5.14 -18.89
CA ALA A 39 -6.22 -6.31 -18.38
C ALA A 39 -5.33 -7.10 -17.38
N ALA A 40 -4.03 -7.22 -17.66
CA ALA A 40 -3.07 -7.87 -16.75
C ALA A 40 -2.96 -7.15 -15.40
N VAL A 41 -2.86 -5.81 -15.42
CA VAL A 41 -2.86 -5.00 -14.20
C VAL A 41 -4.12 -5.25 -13.36
N ASN A 42 -5.30 -5.16 -14.00
CA ASN A 42 -6.58 -5.37 -13.31
C ASN A 42 -6.74 -6.79 -12.76
N LEU A 43 -6.19 -7.79 -13.44
CA LEU A 43 -6.25 -9.18 -12.99
C LEU A 43 -5.38 -9.43 -11.74
N ILE A 44 -4.24 -8.75 -11.62
CA ILE A 44 -3.29 -8.90 -10.51
C ILE A 44 -3.64 -7.98 -9.32
N MET A 45 -4.34 -6.87 -9.55
CA MET A 45 -4.73 -5.92 -8.50
C MET A 45 -5.38 -6.55 -7.25
N PRO A 46 -6.36 -7.47 -7.36
CA PRO A 46 -6.95 -8.12 -6.18
C PRO A 46 -5.92 -8.88 -5.34
N VAL A 47 -4.96 -9.54 -5.98
CA VAL A 47 -3.88 -10.27 -5.28
C VAL A 47 -3.02 -9.29 -4.49
N LEU A 48 -2.65 -8.16 -5.09
CA LEU A 48 -1.86 -7.11 -4.43
C LEU A 48 -2.64 -6.48 -3.27
N MET A 49 -3.94 -6.26 -3.43
CA MET A 49 -4.80 -5.73 -2.36
C MET A 49 -4.85 -6.68 -1.16
N ILE A 50 -4.99 -8.00 -1.38
CA ILE A 50 -4.98 -8.99 -0.30
C ILE A 50 -3.63 -8.96 0.43
N LEU A 51 -2.52 -8.91 -0.29
CA LEU A 51 -1.18 -8.81 0.30
C LEU A 51 -0.98 -7.46 1.02
N GLY A 52 -1.51 -6.38 0.48
CA GLY A 52 -1.47 -5.04 1.10
C GLY A 52 -2.25 -4.95 2.42
N CYS A 53 -3.29 -5.79 2.61
CA CYS A 53 -4.03 -5.86 3.88
C CYS A 53 -3.13 -6.19 5.08
N VAL A 54 -2.00 -6.86 4.86
CA VAL A 54 -1.00 -7.12 5.90
C VAL A 54 -0.47 -5.81 6.49
N GLY A 55 -0.20 -4.80 5.63
CA GLY A 55 0.22 -3.47 6.08
C GLY A 55 -0.85 -2.75 6.91
N PHE A 56 -2.12 -2.86 6.50
CA PHE A 56 -3.24 -2.35 7.29
C PHE A 56 -3.39 -3.06 8.65
N MET A 57 -3.21 -4.37 8.68
CA MET A 57 -3.29 -5.15 9.91
C MET A 57 -2.23 -4.71 10.91
N PHE A 58 -0.98 -4.58 10.49
CA PHE A 58 0.11 -4.11 11.36
C PHE A 58 -0.04 -2.63 11.71
N GLY A 59 -0.44 -1.79 10.75
CA GLY A 59 -0.64 -0.36 10.96
C GLY A 59 -1.77 -0.05 11.95
N THR A 60 -2.92 -0.72 11.84
CA THR A 60 -4.06 -0.52 12.74
C THR A 60 -3.87 -1.18 14.10
N GLY A 61 -3.46 -2.45 14.12
CA GLY A 61 -3.21 -3.20 15.35
C GLY A 61 -2.04 -2.62 16.15
N GLY A 62 -0.92 -2.40 15.47
CA GLY A 62 0.27 -1.78 16.07
C GLY A 62 0.04 -0.35 16.49
N GLY A 63 -0.67 0.43 15.67
CA GLY A 63 -1.07 1.80 15.99
C GLY A 63 -1.87 1.87 17.29
N ALA A 64 -2.82 0.97 17.51
CA ALA A 64 -3.59 0.89 18.74
C ALA A 64 -2.69 0.65 19.97
N LEU A 65 -1.75 -0.29 19.88
CA LEU A 65 -0.79 -0.58 20.97
C LEU A 65 0.13 0.61 21.26
N ILE A 66 0.59 1.31 20.22
CA ILE A 66 1.41 2.51 20.34
C ILE A 66 0.61 3.63 21.01
N ALA A 67 -0.64 3.87 20.56
CA ALA A 67 -1.51 4.89 21.13
C ALA A 67 -1.79 4.64 22.61
N MET A 68 -2.06 3.39 22.99
CA MET A 68 -2.29 3.00 24.38
C MET A 68 -1.04 3.25 25.23
N SER A 69 0.15 2.85 24.76
CA SER A 69 1.41 3.06 25.46
C SER A 69 1.74 4.54 25.63
N LEU A 70 1.44 5.38 24.62
CA LEU A 70 1.58 6.82 24.69
C LEU A 70 0.59 7.46 25.66
N GLY A 71 -0.66 6.96 25.70
CA GLY A 71 -1.68 7.40 26.66
C GLY A 71 -1.32 7.11 28.12
N GLU A 72 -0.59 6.00 28.38
CA GLU A 72 -0.03 5.64 29.67
C GLU A 72 1.26 6.43 30.03
N GLY A 73 1.74 7.30 29.16
CA GLY A 73 2.98 8.06 29.34
C GLY A 73 4.26 7.26 29.10
N LYS A 74 4.17 6.00 28.66
CA LYS A 74 5.30 5.08 28.45
C LYS A 74 5.92 5.24 27.07
N LYS A 75 6.60 6.36 26.81
CA LYS A 75 7.17 6.71 25.50
C LYS A 75 8.21 5.70 24.99
N GLU A 76 9.06 5.19 25.85
CA GLU A 76 10.06 4.18 25.48
C GLU A 76 9.41 2.89 24.99
N LYS A 77 8.39 2.41 25.70
CA LYS A 77 7.62 1.23 25.29
C LYS A 77 6.95 1.44 23.94
N ALA A 78 6.36 2.61 23.71
CA ALA A 78 5.75 2.96 22.43
C ALA A 78 6.77 2.96 21.29
N SER A 79 7.99 3.48 21.52
CA SER A 79 9.08 3.46 20.54
C SER A 79 9.58 2.05 20.23
N HIS A 80 9.70 1.19 21.24
CA HIS A 80 10.07 -0.21 21.03
C HIS A 80 9.00 -0.97 20.22
N ILE A 81 7.71 -0.79 20.54
CA ILE A 81 6.61 -1.39 19.79
C ILE A 81 6.65 -0.92 18.33
N PHE A 82 6.82 0.39 18.10
CA PHE A 82 6.93 0.95 16.75
C PHE A 82 8.06 0.29 15.95
N SER A 83 9.28 0.27 16.49
CA SER A 83 10.45 -0.33 15.83
C SER A 83 10.26 -1.81 15.54
N PHE A 84 9.67 -2.55 16.49
CA PHE A 84 9.37 -3.98 16.31
C PHE A 84 8.38 -4.22 15.19
N ILE A 85 7.28 -3.45 15.15
CA ILE A 85 6.22 -3.63 14.13
C ILE A 85 6.76 -3.30 12.74
N VAL A 86 7.48 -2.19 12.58
CA VAL A 86 8.08 -1.80 11.29
C VAL A 86 9.10 -2.85 10.81
N ALA A 87 9.96 -3.35 11.67
CA ALA A 87 10.92 -4.39 11.31
C ALA A 87 10.21 -5.71 10.93
N PHE A 88 9.20 -6.10 11.72
CA PHE A 88 8.46 -7.33 11.48
C PHE A 88 7.62 -7.27 10.19
N SER A 89 6.94 -6.16 9.93
CA SER A 89 6.18 -5.96 8.69
C SER A 89 7.08 -5.91 7.44
N ALA A 90 8.28 -5.33 7.56
CA ALA A 90 9.26 -5.35 6.47
C ALA A 90 9.72 -6.79 6.15
N ILE A 91 10.03 -7.59 7.18
CA ILE A 91 10.40 -9.01 7.01
C ILE A 91 9.24 -9.78 6.39
N CYS A 92 8.02 -9.62 6.90
CA CYS A 92 6.82 -10.23 6.33
C CYS A 92 6.63 -9.84 4.86
N GLY A 93 6.83 -8.57 4.52
CA GLY A 93 6.75 -8.06 3.16
C GLY A 93 7.77 -8.72 2.23
N ILE A 94 9.01 -8.90 2.68
CA ILE A 94 10.05 -9.60 1.91
C ILE A 94 9.66 -11.07 1.69
N VAL A 95 9.26 -11.77 2.75
CA VAL A 95 8.86 -13.20 2.67
C VAL A 95 7.66 -13.38 1.73
N LEU A 96 6.61 -12.57 1.90
CA LEU A 96 5.43 -12.61 1.05
C LEU A 96 5.73 -12.21 -0.40
N GLY A 97 6.62 -11.24 -0.60
CA GLY A 97 7.08 -10.82 -1.94
C GLY A 97 7.81 -11.96 -2.66
N LEU A 98 8.75 -12.61 -1.99
CA LEU A 98 9.47 -13.76 -2.54
C LEU A 98 8.55 -14.94 -2.85
N LEU A 99 7.66 -15.30 -1.92
CA LEU A 99 6.64 -16.33 -2.15
C LEU A 99 5.71 -15.96 -3.31
N GLY A 100 5.28 -14.70 -3.37
CA GLY A 100 4.45 -14.18 -4.44
C GLY A 100 5.12 -14.27 -5.81
N ILE A 101 6.40 -13.92 -5.92
CA ILE A 101 7.18 -14.03 -7.17
C ILE A 101 7.24 -15.49 -7.67
N ILE A 102 7.33 -16.45 -6.77
CA ILE A 102 7.35 -17.87 -7.13
C ILE A 102 5.94 -18.33 -7.56
N LEU A 103 4.91 -17.88 -6.87
CA LEU A 103 3.53 -18.32 -7.05
C LEU A 103 2.74 -17.49 -8.08
N ILE A 104 3.27 -16.37 -8.59
CA ILE A 104 2.54 -15.46 -9.49
C ILE A 104 2.04 -16.17 -10.77
N ARG A 105 2.85 -17.08 -11.31
CA ARG A 105 2.49 -17.80 -12.53
C ARG A 105 1.28 -18.74 -12.33
N PRO A 106 1.28 -19.67 -11.34
CA PRO A 106 0.11 -20.50 -11.09
C PRO A 106 -1.12 -19.66 -10.68
N VAL A 107 -0.94 -18.59 -9.91
CA VAL A 107 -2.03 -17.68 -9.52
C VAL A 107 -2.64 -17.02 -10.75
N ALA A 108 -1.84 -16.48 -11.67
CA ALA A 108 -2.32 -15.86 -12.89
C ALA A 108 -3.07 -16.85 -13.79
N MET A 109 -2.59 -18.09 -13.89
CA MET A 109 -3.30 -19.16 -14.62
C MET A 109 -4.63 -19.52 -13.96
N MET A 110 -4.70 -19.60 -12.64
CA MET A 110 -5.96 -19.83 -11.90
C MET A 110 -6.97 -18.68 -12.09
N LEU A 111 -6.50 -17.47 -12.31
CA LEU A 111 -7.33 -16.29 -12.61
C LEU A 111 -7.76 -16.23 -14.09
N GLY A 112 -7.37 -17.22 -14.90
CA GLY A 112 -7.78 -17.32 -16.31
C GLY A 112 -6.86 -16.60 -17.29
N ALA A 113 -5.62 -16.25 -16.89
CA ALA A 113 -4.66 -15.65 -17.81
C ALA A 113 -4.05 -16.69 -18.74
N GLU A 114 -4.08 -16.44 -20.06
CA GLU A 114 -3.52 -17.30 -21.09
C GLU A 114 -2.66 -16.50 -22.08
N GLY A 115 -1.74 -17.19 -22.77
CA GLY A 115 -0.93 -16.62 -23.84
C GLY A 115 -0.17 -15.35 -23.45
N LYS A 116 -0.38 -14.27 -24.19
CA LYS A 116 0.26 -12.97 -23.95
C LYS A 116 -0.17 -12.36 -22.62
N LEU A 117 -1.46 -12.48 -22.26
CA LEU A 117 -1.97 -11.97 -20.99
C LEU A 117 -1.24 -12.61 -19.80
N LEU A 118 -0.96 -13.90 -19.83
CA LEU A 118 -0.20 -14.58 -18.79
C LEU A 118 1.22 -14.05 -18.66
N SER A 119 1.92 -13.82 -19.78
CA SER A 119 3.27 -13.26 -19.74
C SER A 119 3.31 -11.85 -19.16
N ASP A 120 2.35 -11.00 -19.54
CA ASP A 120 2.21 -9.64 -19.02
C ASP A 120 1.87 -9.66 -17.52
N CYS A 121 0.96 -10.55 -17.07
CA CYS A 121 0.63 -10.75 -15.64
C CYS A 121 1.85 -11.17 -14.82
N VAL A 122 2.65 -12.11 -15.32
CA VAL A 122 3.84 -12.61 -14.62
C VAL A 122 4.92 -11.53 -14.55
N LEU A 123 5.15 -10.78 -15.65
CA LEU A 123 6.13 -9.72 -15.68
C LEU A 123 5.75 -8.58 -14.71
N TYR A 124 4.55 -8.04 -14.85
CA TYR A 124 4.03 -6.99 -14.00
C TYR A 124 3.96 -7.42 -12.52
N GLY A 125 3.40 -8.62 -12.28
CA GLY A 125 3.28 -9.16 -10.93
C GLY A 125 4.64 -9.34 -10.24
N ARG A 126 5.67 -9.80 -10.93
CA ARG A 126 7.03 -9.92 -10.35
C ARG A 126 7.62 -8.58 -9.95
N ILE A 127 7.46 -7.56 -10.78
CA ILE A 127 7.98 -6.20 -10.49
C ILE A 127 7.30 -5.64 -9.24
N ILE A 128 5.98 -5.69 -9.18
CA ILE A 128 5.22 -5.17 -8.04
C ILE A 128 5.47 -6.00 -6.76
N LEU A 129 5.56 -7.33 -6.88
CA LEU A 129 5.84 -8.20 -5.72
C LEU A 129 7.26 -8.00 -5.18
N ALA A 130 8.23 -7.63 -6.00
CA ALA A 130 9.55 -7.22 -5.54
C ALA A 130 9.48 -5.91 -4.72
N ALA A 131 8.55 -5.02 -5.04
CA ALA A 131 8.28 -3.78 -4.31
C ALA A 131 7.28 -3.96 -3.13
N LEU A 132 6.76 -5.17 -2.91
CA LEU A 132 5.74 -5.45 -1.88
C LEU A 132 6.13 -5.00 -0.46
N PRO A 133 7.39 -5.13 0.01
CA PRO A 133 7.76 -4.65 1.33
C PRO A 133 7.51 -3.14 1.50
N PHE A 134 7.81 -2.35 0.47
CA PHE A 134 7.56 -0.90 0.48
C PHE A 134 6.07 -0.58 0.44
N TYR A 135 5.28 -1.36 -0.30
CA TYR A 135 3.84 -1.23 -0.39
C TYR A 135 3.16 -1.51 0.97
N ILE A 136 3.59 -2.57 1.67
CA ILE A 136 3.12 -2.91 3.02
C ILE A 136 3.47 -1.78 4.01
N LEU A 137 4.73 -1.32 4.00
CA LEU A 137 5.17 -0.23 4.86
C LEU A 137 4.42 1.08 4.58
N GLN A 138 4.08 1.36 3.32
CA GLN A 138 3.30 2.54 2.96
C GLN A 138 1.94 2.56 3.67
N PHE A 139 1.18 1.45 3.64
CA PHE A 139 -0.11 1.35 4.33
C PHE A 139 0.05 1.40 5.85
N GLU A 140 1.07 0.73 6.38
CA GLU A 140 1.40 0.76 7.80
C GLU A 140 1.67 2.19 8.28
N PHE A 141 2.54 2.93 7.60
CA PHE A 141 2.85 4.31 7.96
C PHE A 141 1.66 5.25 7.82
N GLN A 142 0.78 5.06 6.82
CA GLN A 142 -0.47 5.83 6.73
C GLN A 142 -1.31 5.70 8.00
N CYS A 143 -1.46 4.47 8.52
CA CYS A 143 -2.18 4.21 9.77
C CYS A 143 -1.45 4.84 10.98
N LEU A 144 -0.12 4.68 11.04
CA LEU A 144 0.70 5.18 12.15
C LEU A 144 0.74 6.71 12.23
N PHE A 145 0.75 7.43 11.10
CA PHE A 145 0.64 8.89 11.09
C PHE A 145 -0.69 9.38 11.65
N ALA A 146 -1.79 8.69 11.34
CA ALA A 146 -3.10 9.00 11.91
C ALA A 146 -3.09 8.77 13.44
N THR A 147 -2.53 7.64 13.89
CA THR A 147 -2.40 7.27 15.31
C THR A 147 -1.51 8.25 16.09
N ALA A 148 -0.41 8.72 15.49
CA ALA A 148 0.49 9.70 16.10
C ALA A 148 -0.11 11.11 16.19
N GLY A 149 -1.37 11.31 15.79
CA GLY A 149 -2.03 12.62 15.80
C GLY A 149 -1.51 13.61 14.76
N LYS A 150 -0.78 13.12 13.75
CA LYS A 150 -0.18 13.92 12.68
C LYS A 150 -0.70 13.53 11.28
N PRO A 151 -2.02 13.50 11.05
CA PRO A 151 -2.59 13.06 9.76
C PRO A 151 -2.16 13.95 8.58
N LYS A 152 -1.77 15.19 8.85
CA LYS A 152 -1.23 16.11 7.83
C LYS A 152 0.09 15.62 7.24
N LEU A 153 0.96 14.95 8.03
CA LEU A 153 2.20 14.38 7.51
C LEU A 153 1.90 13.24 6.53
N GLY A 154 0.94 12.36 6.87
CA GLY A 154 0.46 11.34 5.96
C GLY A 154 -0.05 11.93 4.64
N LEU A 155 -0.85 13.01 4.71
CA LEU A 155 -1.32 13.73 3.52
C LEU A 155 -0.16 14.25 2.66
N TYR A 156 0.82 14.95 3.24
CA TYR A 156 1.95 15.49 2.48
C TYR A 156 2.78 14.40 1.82
N VAL A 157 3.06 13.31 2.52
CA VAL A 157 3.80 12.17 1.97
C VAL A 157 3.04 11.51 0.82
N THR A 158 1.73 11.28 0.98
CA THR A 158 0.90 10.67 -0.08
C THR A 158 0.77 11.58 -1.30
N VAL A 159 0.57 12.89 -1.10
CA VAL A 159 0.50 13.85 -2.21
C VAL A 159 1.84 13.94 -2.93
N ALA A 160 2.95 14.02 -2.20
CA ALA A 160 4.28 14.05 -2.81
C ALA A 160 4.56 12.78 -3.62
N ALA A 161 4.23 11.61 -3.07
CA ALA A 161 4.38 10.34 -3.79
C ALA A 161 3.51 10.28 -5.05
N GLY A 162 2.23 10.70 -4.97
CA GLY A 162 1.33 10.73 -6.11
C GLY A 162 1.75 11.72 -7.20
N VAL A 163 2.22 12.92 -6.83
CA VAL A 163 2.76 13.91 -7.79
C VAL A 163 4.02 13.38 -8.46
N THR A 164 4.90 12.71 -7.70
CA THR A 164 6.12 12.11 -8.26
C THR A 164 5.78 11.00 -9.26
N ASN A 165 4.79 10.15 -8.93
CA ASN A 165 4.31 9.11 -9.82
C ASN A 165 3.76 9.69 -11.13
N MET A 166 2.84 10.69 -11.05
CA MET A 166 2.29 11.37 -12.23
C MET A 166 3.35 12.09 -13.08
N ALA A 167 4.48 12.48 -12.51
CA ALA A 167 5.57 13.15 -13.23
C ALA A 167 6.53 12.14 -13.91
N LEU A 168 6.52 10.90 -13.44
CA LEU A 168 7.36 9.81 -14.00
C LEU A 168 6.63 8.98 -15.06
N ASP A 169 5.28 9.00 -15.08
CA ASP A 169 4.43 8.39 -16.09
C ASP A 169 4.40 9.19 -17.40
#